data_4fc07633d8a3e808d78dc5a9b6b9092b
#
_entry.id   4fc07633d8a3e808d78dc5a9b6b9092b
#
_cell.length_a   1.000
_cell.length_b   1.000
_cell.length_c   1.000
_cell.angle_alpha   90.00
_cell.angle_beta   90.00
_cell.angle_gamma   90.00
#
_symmetry.space_group_name_H-M   'P 1'
#
loop_
_entity.id
_entity.type
_entity.pdbx_description
1 polymer ?
#
loop_
_entity_poly.entity_id
_entity_poly.type
_entity_poly.pdbx_seq_one_letter_code
_entity_poly.pdbx_strand_id
1 'polypeptide(L)'
;MASKFTEKTLESFMDMMRIFNNERQMQRIPLDAENHLLNLIRTGKYQEVKCPAYQKIRENIGPMAGDELTIYRYLAVAAITLFSRAALESGVEPDLTFDASDSLLYFLSQAKTMDEIHDIYQVAGTYYARQVYLLSQKSLSWQIDKICTYIGRNIFNKITLPEIAQYAGLSPNYMSSLFKEHMGISIHNYIQREKTVIACNLLMHTDRPISEISVYLGFKSQSNFASIFRKWQNMTPTEYRDKNYREVY
;
A
#
# COMPACT_ATOMS: atom_id res chain seq x y z
N MET A 1 -31.66 23.67 -4.84
CA MET A 1 -31.93 23.37 -3.40
C MET A 1 -30.73 23.84 -2.62
N ALA A 2 -30.88 24.81 -1.71
CA ALA A 2 -29.79 25.21 -0.82
C ALA A 2 -29.39 24.05 0.08
N SER A 3 -28.08 23.85 0.30
CA SER A 3 -27.56 22.81 1.21
C SER A 3 -28.21 22.99 2.60
N LYS A 4 -28.78 21.93 3.15
CA LYS A 4 -29.32 21.90 4.53
C LYS A 4 -28.22 21.95 5.59
N PHE A 5 -26.96 21.78 5.19
CA PHE A 5 -25.81 21.78 6.06
C PHE A 5 -25.14 23.16 6.02
N THR A 6 -25.06 23.84 7.17
CA THR A 6 -24.47 25.18 7.35
C THR A 6 -23.55 25.16 8.57
N GLU A 7 -22.67 26.14 8.69
CA GLU A 7 -21.81 26.35 9.86
C GLU A 7 -22.63 26.40 11.16
N LYS A 8 -23.76 27.11 11.15
CA LYS A 8 -24.68 27.20 12.28
C LYS A 8 -25.25 25.81 12.67
N THR A 9 -25.53 24.95 11.66
CA THR A 9 -25.99 23.58 11.91
C THR A 9 -24.89 22.75 12.57
N LEU A 10 -23.64 22.93 12.11
CA LEU A 10 -22.49 22.28 12.71
C LEU A 10 -22.26 22.72 14.16
N GLU A 11 -22.28 24.04 14.44
CA GLU A 11 -22.10 24.58 15.77
C GLU A 11 -23.15 24.06 16.76
N SER A 12 -24.42 24.07 16.37
CA SER A 12 -25.51 23.52 17.19
C SER A 12 -25.32 22.04 17.49
N PHE A 13 -24.84 21.25 16.52
CA PHE A 13 -24.53 19.84 16.72
C PHE A 13 -23.31 19.65 17.63
N MET A 14 -22.27 20.47 17.48
CA MET A 14 -21.09 20.45 18.35
C MET A 14 -21.44 20.72 19.81
N ASP A 15 -22.36 21.64 20.10
CA ASP A 15 -22.80 21.92 21.46
C ASP A 15 -23.56 20.71 22.07
N MET A 16 -24.41 20.08 21.30
CA MET A 16 -25.07 18.84 21.71
C MET A 16 -24.04 17.74 22.03
N MET A 17 -23.01 17.59 21.18
CA MET A 17 -21.94 16.64 21.39
C MET A 17 -21.08 16.92 22.62
N ARG A 18 -20.86 18.20 22.95
CA ARG A 18 -20.15 18.61 24.18
C ARG A 18 -20.92 18.18 25.42
N ILE A 19 -22.23 18.39 25.45
CA ILE A 19 -23.10 17.96 26.56
C ILE A 19 -23.02 16.43 26.72
N PHE A 20 -23.22 15.69 25.63
CA PHE A 20 -23.17 14.23 25.63
C PHE A 20 -21.81 13.67 26.14
N ASN A 21 -20.71 14.26 25.70
CA ASN A 21 -19.38 13.83 26.12
C ASN A 21 -19.12 14.13 27.59
N ASN A 22 -19.58 15.27 28.10
CA ASN A 22 -19.47 15.64 29.53
C ASN A 22 -20.28 14.71 30.42
N GLU A 23 -21.50 14.36 30.05
CA GLU A 23 -22.36 13.43 30.80
C GLU A 23 -21.74 12.03 30.90
N ARG A 24 -20.99 11.59 29.93
CA ARG A 24 -20.33 10.29 29.87
C ARG A 24 -18.89 10.29 30.37
N GLN A 25 -18.36 11.45 30.82
CA GLN A 25 -16.96 11.62 31.20
C GLN A 25 -15.97 11.07 30.15
N MET A 26 -16.31 11.23 28.87
CA MET A 26 -15.51 10.68 27.77
C MET A 26 -14.14 11.36 27.70
N GLN A 27 -13.09 10.58 27.88
CA GLN A 27 -11.73 11.01 27.59
C GLN A 27 -11.47 10.77 26.10
N ARG A 28 -11.14 11.83 25.37
CA ARG A 28 -10.69 11.67 23.98
C ARG A 28 -9.37 10.94 23.92
N ILE A 29 -9.11 10.27 22.78
CA ILE A 29 -7.77 9.71 22.53
C ILE A 29 -6.76 10.81 22.74
N PRO A 30 -5.75 10.63 23.62
CA PRO A 30 -4.71 11.62 23.78
C PRO A 30 -4.03 11.89 22.45
N LEU A 31 -3.91 13.15 22.07
CA LEU A 31 -3.22 13.57 20.86
C LEU A 31 -1.79 13.01 20.80
N ASP A 32 -1.19 12.77 21.96
CA ASP A 32 0.14 12.18 22.09
C ASP A 32 0.22 10.75 21.53
N ALA A 33 -0.84 9.94 21.65
CA ALA A 33 -0.87 8.58 21.11
C ALA A 33 -0.90 8.59 19.58
N GLU A 34 -1.69 9.48 18.97
CA GLU A 34 -1.72 9.69 17.52
C GLU A 34 -0.36 10.22 17.02
N ASN A 35 0.15 11.27 17.68
CA ASN A 35 1.44 11.85 17.35
C ASN A 35 2.58 10.84 17.48
N HIS A 36 2.54 9.96 18.48
CA HIS A 36 3.53 8.91 18.65
C HIS A 36 3.52 7.95 17.42
N LEU A 37 2.33 7.49 17.00
CA LEU A 37 2.19 6.61 15.84
C LEU A 37 2.68 7.28 14.56
N LEU A 38 2.27 8.54 14.33
CA LEU A 38 2.73 9.32 13.18
C LEU A 38 4.25 9.55 13.22
N ASN A 39 4.84 9.73 14.39
CA ASN A 39 6.29 9.87 14.56
C ASN A 39 7.03 8.56 14.24
N LEU A 40 6.48 7.39 14.58
CA LEU A 40 7.03 6.11 14.17
C LEU A 40 7.06 5.98 12.64
N ILE A 41 6.02 6.46 11.97
CA ILE A 41 5.98 6.48 10.50
C ILE A 41 7.02 7.46 9.95
N ARG A 42 7.04 8.72 10.43
CA ARG A 42 8.01 9.75 9.99
C ARG A 42 9.46 9.33 10.19
N THR A 43 9.74 8.53 11.20
CA THR A 43 11.09 8.06 11.52
C THR A 43 11.43 6.67 10.95
N GLY A 44 10.51 6.05 10.22
CA GLY A 44 10.71 4.75 9.58
C GLY A 44 10.80 3.57 10.55
N LYS A 45 10.30 3.70 11.78
CA LYS A 45 10.34 2.66 12.82
C LYS A 45 9.23 1.63 12.65
N TYR A 46 9.17 1.01 11.48
CA TYR A 46 8.07 0.13 11.08
C TYR A 46 7.87 -1.10 11.99
N GLN A 47 8.92 -1.57 12.66
CA GLN A 47 8.84 -2.70 13.60
C GLN A 47 8.14 -2.32 14.91
N GLU A 48 8.14 -1.03 15.26
CA GLU A 48 7.51 -0.51 16.47
C GLU A 48 6.04 -0.10 16.24
N VAL A 49 5.60 -0.02 14.97
CA VAL A 49 4.24 0.39 14.60
C VAL A 49 3.23 -0.63 15.09
N LYS A 50 2.39 -0.20 16.05
CA LYS A 50 1.26 -0.98 16.56
C LYS A 50 0.01 -0.09 16.58
N CYS A 51 -0.91 -0.38 15.68
CA CYS A 51 -2.17 0.32 15.61
C CYS A 51 -3.11 -0.13 16.71
N PRO A 52 -3.82 0.78 17.40
CA PRO A 52 -4.73 0.42 18.48
C PRO A 52 -5.93 -0.36 17.94
N ALA A 53 -6.34 -1.41 18.65
CA ALA A 53 -7.56 -2.15 18.35
C ALA A 53 -8.81 -1.30 18.58
N TYR A 54 -9.91 -1.63 17.89
CA TYR A 54 -11.18 -0.87 17.97
C TYR A 54 -11.67 -0.66 19.40
N GLN A 55 -11.60 -1.67 20.26
CA GLN A 55 -12.05 -1.58 21.64
C GLN A 55 -11.38 -0.43 22.42
N LYS A 56 -10.08 -0.22 22.19
CA LYS A 56 -9.33 0.89 22.81
C LYS A 56 -9.69 2.25 22.22
N ILE A 57 -10.09 2.28 20.95
CA ILE A 57 -10.50 3.50 20.26
C ILE A 57 -11.92 3.87 20.68
N ARG A 58 -12.82 2.87 20.76
CA ARG A 58 -14.25 3.04 21.05
C ARG A 58 -14.52 3.79 22.35
N GLU A 59 -13.74 3.50 23.40
CA GLU A 59 -13.89 4.16 24.72
C GLU A 59 -13.61 5.67 24.67
N ASN A 60 -12.96 6.13 23.60
CA ASN A 60 -12.42 7.50 23.48
C ASN A 60 -13.01 8.28 22.29
N ILE A 61 -14.01 7.74 21.59
CA ILE A 61 -14.70 8.43 20.49
C ILE A 61 -16.12 8.80 20.90
N GLY A 62 -16.53 10.01 20.48
CA GLY A 62 -17.92 10.45 20.64
C GLY A 62 -18.88 9.63 19.79
N PRO A 63 -20.20 9.81 19.98
CA PRO A 63 -21.21 9.12 19.21
C PRO A 63 -21.06 9.48 17.72
N MET A 64 -20.82 8.47 16.90
CA MET A 64 -20.81 8.57 15.45
C MET A 64 -22.02 7.82 14.92
N ALA A 65 -22.59 8.31 13.80
CA ALA A 65 -23.69 7.63 13.14
C ALA A 65 -23.20 6.36 12.42
N GLY A 66 -23.98 5.30 12.54
CA GLY A 66 -23.73 4.02 11.87
C GLY A 66 -23.49 2.88 12.86
N ASP A 67 -23.31 1.68 12.29
CA ASP A 67 -22.90 0.51 13.05
C ASP A 67 -21.39 0.57 13.38
N GLU A 68 -20.96 -0.26 14.32
CA GLU A 68 -19.56 -0.27 14.80
C GLU A 68 -18.55 -0.57 13.70
N LEU A 69 -18.88 -1.41 12.74
CA LEU A 69 -18.02 -1.75 11.61
C LEU A 69 -17.81 -0.53 10.70
N THR A 70 -18.90 0.21 10.42
CA THR A 70 -18.85 1.45 9.64
C THR A 70 -18.04 2.54 10.34
N ILE A 71 -18.23 2.70 11.65
CA ILE A 71 -17.46 3.66 12.45
C ILE A 71 -15.96 3.32 12.39
N TYR A 72 -15.60 2.05 12.61
CA TYR A 72 -14.20 1.64 12.57
C TYR A 72 -13.57 1.82 11.18
N ARG A 73 -14.33 1.55 10.13
CA ARG A 73 -13.90 1.80 8.75
C ARG A 73 -13.59 3.28 8.51
N TYR A 74 -14.43 4.21 8.96
CA TYR A 74 -14.17 5.65 8.82
C TYR A 74 -12.93 6.10 9.59
N LEU A 75 -12.73 5.56 10.79
CA LEU A 75 -11.53 5.84 11.58
C LEU A 75 -10.26 5.31 10.88
N ALA A 76 -10.35 4.11 10.31
CA ALA A 76 -9.23 3.54 9.54
C ALA A 76 -8.92 4.36 8.27
N VAL A 77 -9.94 4.86 7.54
CA VAL A 77 -9.77 5.77 6.40
C VAL A 77 -9.05 7.04 6.83
N ALA A 78 -9.49 7.68 7.91
CA ALA A 78 -8.86 8.89 8.44
C ALA A 78 -7.39 8.63 8.83
N ALA A 79 -7.13 7.53 9.52
CA ALA A 79 -5.77 7.16 9.92
C ALA A 79 -4.86 6.86 8.72
N ILE A 80 -5.33 6.11 7.72
CA ILE A 80 -4.56 5.83 6.49
C ILE A 80 -4.20 7.12 5.77
N THR A 81 -5.12 8.09 5.74
CA THR A 81 -4.85 9.42 5.17
C THR A 81 -3.74 10.13 5.93
N LEU A 82 -3.77 10.13 7.26
CA LEU A 82 -2.71 10.71 8.08
C LEU A 82 -1.36 9.99 7.89
N PHE A 83 -1.36 8.66 7.79
CA PHE A 83 -0.16 7.87 7.55
C PHE A 83 0.47 8.20 6.19
N SER A 84 -0.36 8.30 5.16
CA SER A 84 0.12 8.67 3.83
C SER A 84 0.73 10.07 3.82
N ARG A 85 0.12 11.03 4.53
CA ARG A 85 0.68 12.39 4.66
C ARG A 85 1.99 12.41 5.44
N ALA A 86 2.09 11.67 6.54
CA ALA A 86 3.33 11.53 7.29
C ALA A 86 4.47 10.92 6.44
N ALA A 87 4.15 9.95 5.58
CA ALA A 87 5.11 9.37 4.66
C ALA A 87 5.55 10.37 3.57
N LEU A 88 4.61 11.12 2.97
CA LEU A 88 4.89 12.19 2.00
C LEU A 88 5.80 13.28 2.59
N GLU A 89 5.48 13.76 3.80
CA GLU A 89 6.29 14.75 4.53
C GLU A 89 7.71 14.25 4.78
N SER A 90 7.88 12.93 4.91
CA SER A 90 9.18 12.28 5.08
C SER A 90 9.91 12.00 3.76
N GLY A 91 9.33 12.41 2.62
CA GLY A 91 9.95 12.31 1.31
C GLY A 91 9.65 11.03 0.53
N VAL A 92 8.67 10.22 0.95
CA VAL A 92 8.18 9.10 0.13
C VAL A 92 7.52 9.64 -1.14
N GLU A 93 7.74 8.96 -2.25
CA GLU A 93 7.26 9.42 -3.54
C GLU A 93 5.73 9.53 -3.60
N PRO A 94 5.17 10.63 -4.16
CA PRO A 94 3.73 10.85 -4.21
C PRO A 94 2.96 9.74 -4.91
N ASP A 95 3.39 9.31 -6.11
CA ASP A 95 2.68 8.29 -6.88
C ASP A 95 2.58 6.96 -6.10
N LEU A 96 3.70 6.51 -5.52
CA LEU A 96 3.72 5.31 -4.67
C LEU A 96 2.78 5.44 -3.47
N THR A 97 2.75 6.63 -2.87
CA THR A 97 1.95 6.88 -1.67
C THR A 97 0.45 6.91 -2.00
N PHE A 98 0.06 7.50 -3.12
CA PHE A 98 -1.34 7.55 -3.55
C PHE A 98 -1.83 6.19 -4.03
N ASP A 99 -1.05 5.46 -4.83
CA ASP A 99 -1.40 4.10 -5.27
C ASP A 99 -1.62 3.17 -4.07
N ALA A 100 -0.77 3.28 -3.04
CA ALA A 100 -0.94 2.52 -1.81
C ALA A 100 -2.22 2.94 -1.06
N SER A 101 -2.52 4.25 -0.97
CA SER A 101 -3.74 4.73 -0.34
C SER A 101 -4.98 4.20 -1.04
N ASP A 102 -5.04 4.31 -2.36
CA ASP A 102 -6.18 3.84 -3.16
C ASP A 102 -6.41 2.34 -2.99
N SER A 103 -5.31 1.56 -3.00
CA SER A 103 -5.37 0.12 -2.75
C SER A 103 -5.89 -0.21 -1.35
N LEU A 104 -5.40 0.45 -0.32
CA LEU A 104 -5.82 0.25 1.06
C LEU A 104 -7.30 0.63 1.26
N LEU A 105 -7.75 1.75 0.68
CA LEU A 105 -9.15 2.17 0.72
C LEU A 105 -10.06 1.19 -0.02
N TYR A 106 -9.60 0.63 -1.13
CA TYR A 106 -10.32 -0.44 -1.83
C TYR A 106 -10.52 -1.66 -0.92
N PHE A 107 -9.45 -2.16 -0.29
CA PHE A 107 -9.58 -3.29 0.64
C PHE A 107 -10.46 -2.96 1.84
N LEU A 108 -10.36 -1.76 2.41
CA LEU A 108 -11.26 -1.32 3.48
C LEU A 108 -12.73 -1.34 3.06
N SER A 109 -13.03 -1.00 1.80
CA SER A 109 -14.42 -1.03 1.31
C SER A 109 -14.99 -2.44 1.23
N GLN A 110 -14.13 -3.46 1.05
CA GLN A 110 -14.50 -4.87 0.97
C GLN A 110 -14.53 -5.59 2.33
N ALA A 111 -13.89 -5.02 3.35
CA ALA A 111 -13.78 -5.63 4.67
C ALA A 111 -15.16 -5.83 5.31
N LYS A 112 -15.42 -7.02 5.83
CA LYS A 112 -16.71 -7.43 6.43
C LYS A 112 -16.63 -7.60 7.95
N THR A 113 -15.44 -7.63 8.51
CA THR A 113 -15.21 -7.84 9.95
C THR A 113 -14.32 -6.76 10.54
N MET A 114 -14.36 -6.62 11.87
CA MET A 114 -13.48 -5.72 12.63
C MET A 114 -12.02 -6.13 12.49
N ASP A 115 -11.74 -7.42 12.48
CA ASP A 115 -10.39 -7.97 12.37
C ASP A 115 -9.79 -7.66 10.99
N GLU A 116 -10.57 -7.82 9.91
CA GLU A 116 -10.13 -7.43 8.56
C GLU A 116 -9.80 -5.95 8.47
N ILE A 117 -10.60 -5.07 9.07
CA ILE A 117 -10.31 -3.63 9.13
C ILE A 117 -9.04 -3.37 9.93
N HIS A 118 -8.89 -4.05 11.07
CA HIS A 118 -7.71 -3.90 11.91
C HIS A 118 -6.42 -4.33 11.18
N ASP A 119 -6.46 -5.45 10.49
CA ASP A 119 -5.33 -5.97 9.72
C ASP A 119 -4.91 -4.98 8.61
N ILE A 120 -5.89 -4.43 7.86
CA ILE A 120 -5.61 -3.42 6.84
C ILE A 120 -5.01 -2.16 7.47
N TYR A 121 -5.55 -1.71 8.60
CA TYR A 121 -5.07 -0.56 9.35
C TYR A 121 -3.63 -0.77 9.85
N GLN A 122 -3.33 -1.94 10.42
CA GLN A 122 -2.00 -2.32 10.87
C GLN A 122 -1.00 -2.40 9.71
N VAL A 123 -1.41 -3.02 8.60
CA VAL A 123 -0.60 -3.10 7.37
C VAL A 123 -0.30 -1.71 6.84
N ALA A 124 -1.27 -0.80 6.81
CA ALA A 124 -1.07 0.57 6.34
C ALA A 124 0.01 1.30 7.15
N GLY A 125 -0.08 1.31 8.48
CA GLY A 125 0.90 1.97 9.34
C GLY A 125 2.31 1.39 9.15
N THR A 126 2.41 0.06 9.14
CA THR A 126 3.69 -0.65 8.93
C THR A 126 4.26 -0.39 7.54
N TYR A 127 3.42 -0.40 6.50
CA TYR A 127 3.83 -0.15 5.13
C TYR A 127 4.42 1.25 4.96
N TYR A 128 3.71 2.30 5.39
CA TYR A 128 4.20 3.67 5.23
C TYR A 128 5.47 3.93 6.05
N ALA A 129 5.54 3.42 7.29
CA ALA A 129 6.76 3.50 8.08
C ALA A 129 7.93 2.78 7.40
N ARG A 130 7.67 1.63 6.78
CA ARG A 130 8.70 0.88 6.04
C ARG A 130 9.17 1.63 4.81
N GLN A 131 8.28 2.33 4.07
CA GLN A 131 8.71 3.16 2.94
C GLN A 131 9.67 4.27 3.41
N VAL A 132 9.37 4.93 4.52
CA VAL A 132 10.26 5.94 5.12
C VAL A 132 11.59 5.32 5.55
N TYR A 133 11.57 4.15 6.20
CA TYR A 133 12.79 3.42 6.56
C TYR A 133 13.67 3.13 5.34
N LEU A 134 13.07 2.63 4.25
CA LEU A 134 13.78 2.35 3.01
C LEU A 134 14.41 3.61 2.40
N LEU A 135 13.81 4.77 2.60
CA LEU A 135 14.42 6.04 2.24
C LEU A 135 15.63 6.41 3.11
N SER A 136 15.57 6.12 4.40
CA SER A 136 16.61 6.53 5.37
C SER A 136 17.90 5.71 5.26
N GLN A 137 17.85 4.50 4.70
CA GLN A 137 19.04 3.65 4.44
C GLN A 137 19.93 4.21 3.30
N LYS A 138 19.78 5.48 3.00
CA LYS A 138 20.31 6.19 1.85
C LYS A 138 21.75 6.65 1.96
N SER A 139 22.70 5.79 1.62
CA SER A 139 23.88 6.32 0.89
C SER A 139 24.30 5.46 -0.31
N LEU A 140 23.86 4.22 -0.38
CA LEU A 140 24.10 3.31 -1.53
C LEU A 140 22.80 2.83 -2.18
N SER A 141 21.71 2.80 -1.44
CA SER A 141 20.39 2.33 -1.84
C SER A 141 19.70 3.25 -2.89
N TRP A 142 20.00 4.55 -2.90
CA TRP A 142 19.34 5.54 -3.77
C TRP A 142 19.37 5.18 -5.28
N GLN A 143 20.51 4.67 -5.75
CA GLN A 143 20.65 4.27 -7.15
C GLN A 143 19.84 3.01 -7.45
N ILE A 144 19.80 2.07 -6.51
CA ILE A 144 18.98 0.85 -6.60
C ILE A 144 17.50 1.21 -6.59
N ASP A 145 17.09 2.12 -5.70
CA ASP A 145 15.70 2.57 -5.60
C ASP A 145 15.22 3.25 -6.87
N LYS A 146 16.06 4.09 -7.50
CA LYS A 146 15.77 4.64 -8.82
C LYS A 146 15.56 3.57 -9.86
N ILE A 147 16.42 2.55 -9.90
CA ILE A 147 16.29 1.44 -10.83
C ILE A 147 14.97 0.70 -10.60
N CYS A 148 14.66 0.36 -9.35
CA CYS A 148 13.43 -0.32 -8.99
C CYS A 148 12.18 0.53 -9.31
N THR A 149 12.22 1.82 -9.01
CA THR A 149 11.14 2.77 -9.32
C THR A 149 10.89 2.86 -10.82
N TYR A 150 11.95 3.00 -11.63
CA TYR A 150 11.81 3.00 -13.08
C TYR A 150 11.18 1.70 -13.59
N ILE A 151 11.65 0.56 -13.10
CA ILE A 151 11.12 -0.75 -13.46
C ILE A 151 9.63 -0.85 -13.09
N GLY A 152 9.26 -0.47 -11.87
CA GLY A 152 7.88 -0.50 -11.40
C GLY A 152 6.94 0.34 -12.27
N ARG A 153 7.32 1.58 -12.56
CA ARG A 153 6.53 2.49 -13.40
C ARG A 153 6.37 2.01 -14.85
N ASN A 154 7.36 1.28 -15.37
CA ASN A 154 7.38 0.83 -16.76
C ASN A 154 7.13 -0.67 -16.90
N ILE A 155 6.67 -1.36 -15.86
CA ILE A 155 6.62 -2.83 -15.80
C ILE A 155 5.76 -3.45 -16.91
N PHE A 156 4.76 -2.73 -17.42
CA PHE A 156 3.88 -3.14 -18.49
C PHE A 156 4.45 -2.84 -19.89
N ASN A 157 5.52 -2.06 -19.95
CA ASN A 157 6.17 -1.66 -21.19
C ASN A 157 7.41 -2.54 -21.50
N LYS A 158 7.99 -2.35 -22.69
CA LYS A 158 9.31 -2.89 -23.00
C LYS A 158 10.37 -2.06 -22.26
N ILE A 159 11.06 -2.65 -21.30
CA ILE A 159 12.13 -2.02 -20.54
C ILE A 159 13.48 -2.46 -21.09
N THR A 160 14.39 -1.51 -21.33
CA THR A 160 15.77 -1.78 -21.76
C THR A 160 16.77 -1.31 -20.73
N LEU A 161 17.93 -1.98 -20.66
CA LEU A 161 19.01 -1.58 -19.72
C LEU A 161 19.51 -0.13 -19.96
N PRO A 162 19.68 0.33 -21.21
CA PRO A 162 20.07 1.73 -21.43
C PRO A 162 19.10 2.75 -20.88
N GLU A 163 17.78 2.52 -21.01
CA GLU A 163 16.77 3.43 -20.46
C GLU A 163 16.80 3.50 -18.95
N ILE A 164 16.94 2.36 -18.28
CA ILE A 164 17.10 2.32 -16.80
C ILE A 164 18.37 3.06 -16.39
N ALA A 165 19.48 2.81 -17.09
CA ALA A 165 20.77 3.42 -16.79
C ALA A 165 20.74 4.94 -16.95
N GLN A 166 20.09 5.43 -18.01
CA GLN A 166 19.88 6.87 -18.24
C GLN A 166 19.07 7.50 -17.12
N TYR A 167 17.96 6.86 -16.71
CA TYR A 167 17.12 7.34 -15.62
C TYR A 167 17.87 7.37 -14.27
N ALA A 168 18.68 6.34 -14.01
CA ALA A 168 19.48 6.26 -12.78
C ALA A 168 20.71 7.18 -12.78
N GLY A 169 21.12 7.71 -13.94
CA GLY A 169 22.35 8.50 -14.10
C GLY A 169 23.62 7.65 -14.03
N LEU A 170 23.57 6.41 -14.52
CA LEU A 170 24.64 5.42 -14.44
C LEU A 170 25.02 4.88 -15.82
N SER A 171 26.23 4.31 -15.95
CA SER A 171 26.55 3.48 -17.11
C SER A 171 25.85 2.11 -16.98
N PRO A 172 25.40 1.47 -18.11
CA PRO A 172 24.69 0.19 -18.08
C PRO A 172 25.49 -0.93 -17.39
N ASN A 173 26.80 -0.96 -17.57
CA ASN A 173 27.68 -1.97 -16.98
C ASN A 173 27.77 -1.80 -15.46
N TYR A 174 28.03 -0.58 -14.99
CA TYR A 174 28.10 -0.27 -13.56
C TYR A 174 26.76 -0.53 -12.87
N MET A 175 25.67 -0.06 -13.47
CA MET A 175 24.31 -0.31 -12.97
C MET A 175 24.02 -1.81 -12.79
N SER A 176 24.38 -2.62 -13.78
CA SER A 176 24.11 -4.07 -13.75
C SER A 176 24.91 -4.77 -12.65
N SER A 177 26.17 -4.38 -12.43
CA SER A 177 27.01 -4.90 -11.37
C SER A 177 26.51 -4.48 -10.00
N LEU A 178 26.24 -3.19 -9.79
CA LEU A 178 25.72 -2.61 -8.56
C LEU A 178 24.39 -3.26 -8.16
N PHE A 179 23.47 -3.39 -9.11
CA PHE A 179 22.17 -3.99 -8.85
C PHE A 179 22.29 -5.46 -8.43
N LYS A 180 23.12 -6.24 -9.14
CA LYS A 180 23.35 -7.64 -8.82
C LYS A 180 24.01 -7.83 -7.45
N GLU A 181 24.94 -6.97 -7.08
CA GLU A 181 25.62 -6.98 -5.77
C GLU A 181 24.62 -6.74 -4.62
N HIS A 182 23.75 -5.71 -4.78
CA HIS A 182 22.82 -5.33 -3.73
C HIS A 182 21.58 -6.21 -3.65
N MET A 183 21.01 -6.61 -4.80
CA MET A 183 19.76 -7.35 -4.89
C MET A 183 19.97 -8.86 -4.95
N GLY A 184 21.20 -9.34 -5.10
CA GLY A 184 21.54 -10.76 -5.27
C GLY A 184 21.12 -11.36 -6.61
N ILE A 185 20.39 -10.60 -7.45
CA ILE A 185 19.89 -11.06 -8.76
C ILE A 185 20.09 -10.00 -9.82
N SER A 186 20.18 -10.43 -11.09
CA SER A 186 20.29 -9.47 -12.21
C SER A 186 19.02 -8.65 -12.40
N ILE A 187 19.14 -7.45 -12.98
CA ILE A 187 18.00 -6.58 -13.35
C ILE A 187 16.98 -7.35 -14.20
N HIS A 188 17.46 -8.15 -15.15
CA HIS A 188 16.56 -8.98 -15.99
C HIS A 188 15.74 -9.97 -15.15
N ASN A 189 16.36 -10.67 -14.22
CA ASN A 189 15.66 -11.58 -13.32
C ASN A 189 14.72 -10.84 -12.38
N TYR A 190 15.09 -9.65 -11.92
CA TYR A 190 14.23 -8.79 -11.11
C TYR A 190 12.95 -8.40 -11.86
N ILE A 191 13.08 -7.90 -13.10
CA ILE A 191 11.93 -7.57 -13.95
C ILE A 191 11.04 -8.80 -14.16
N GLN A 192 11.61 -9.97 -14.44
CA GLN A 192 10.84 -11.21 -14.57
C GLN A 192 10.08 -11.57 -13.30
N ARG A 193 10.72 -11.43 -12.13
CA ARG A 193 10.09 -11.69 -10.83
C ARG A 193 8.92 -10.74 -10.59
N GLU A 194 9.11 -9.44 -10.79
CA GLU A 194 8.05 -8.44 -10.59
C GLU A 194 6.86 -8.68 -11.53
N LYS A 195 7.12 -8.97 -12.81
CA LYS A 195 6.07 -9.37 -13.78
C LYS A 195 5.34 -10.65 -13.34
N THR A 196 6.05 -11.60 -12.73
CA THR A 196 5.44 -12.83 -12.23
C THR A 196 4.53 -12.54 -11.02
N VAL A 197 4.92 -11.64 -10.12
CA VAL A 197 4.07 -11.20 -8.99
C VAL A 197 2.75 -10.59 -9.50
N ILE A 198 2.83 -9.71 -10.50
CA ILE A 198 1.63 -9.13 -11.11
C ILE A 198 0.80 -10.22 -11.81
N ALA A 199 1.44 -11.15 -12.51
CA ALA A 199 0.76 -12.28 -13.13
C ALA A 199 0.01 -13.13 -12.11
N CYS A 200 0.57 -13.39 -10.94
CA CYS A 200 -0.11 -14.10 -9.86
C CYS A 200 -1.42 -13.39 -9.46
N ASN A 201 -1.37 -12.07 -9.29
CA ASN A 201 -2.55 -11.29 -8.95
C ASN A 201 -3.62 -11.35 -10.05
N LEU A 202 -3.22 -11.20 -11.32
CA LEU A 202 -4.13 -11.31 -12.45
C LEU A 202 -4.76 -12.71 -12.57
N LEU A 203 -3.97 -13.76 -12.33
CA LEU A 203 -4.45 -15.14 -12.36
C LEU A 203 -5.42 -15.46 -11.22
N MET A 204 -5.24 -14.85 -10.05
CA MET A 204 -6.11 -15.05 -8.89
C MET A 204 -7.43 -14.28 -8.95
N HIS A 205 -7.42 -13.09 -9.56
CA HIS A 205 -8.51 -12.13 -9.42
C HIS A 205 -9.18 -11.76 -10.75
N THR A 206 -8.79 -12.37 -11.87
CA THR A 206 -9.41 -12.10 -13.17
C THR A 206 -9.55 -13.37 -14.02
N ASP A 207 -10.57 -13.38 -14.91
CA ASP A 207 -10.79 -14.44 -15.90
C ASP A 207 -9.95 -14.27 -17.18
N ARG A 208 -9.05 -13.28 -17.22
CA ARG A 208 -8.26 -13.00 -18.43
C ARG A 208 -7.55 -14.25 -18.91
N PRO A 209 -7.62 -14.58 -20.21
CA PRO A 209 -6.85 -15.66 -20.80
C PRO A 209 -5.35 -15.54 -20.50
N ILE A 210 -4.68 -16.66 -20.26
CA ILE A 210 -3.24 -16.68 -19.97
C ILE A 210 -2.43 -16.05 -21.11
N SER A 211 -2.88 -16.21 -22.37
CA SER A 211 -2.31 -15.56 -23.52
C SER A 211 -2.37 -14.04 -23.44
N GLU A 212 -3.50 -13.48 -23.00
CA GLU A 212 -3.67 -12.04 -22.82
C GLU A 212 -2.78 -11.51 -21.69
N ILE A 213 -2.71 -12.22 -20.56
CA ILE A 213 -1.81 -11.86 -19.44
C ILE A 213 -0.35 -11.83 -19.93
N SER A 214 0.07 -12.80 -20.75
CA SER A 214 1.42 -12.83 -21.29
C SER A 214 1.74 -11.62 -22.18
N VAL A 215 0.79 -11.21 -23.01
CA VAL A 215 0.91 -10.03 -23.88
C VAL A 215 0.88 -8.75 -23.05
N TYR A 216 -0.07 -8.64 -22.12
CA TYR A 216 -0.22 -7.49 -21.24
C TYR A 216 1.06 -7.19 -20.42
N LEU A 217 1.73 -8.24 -19.96
CA LEU A 217 3.00 -8.12 -19.25
C LEU A 217 4.24 -8.04 -20.16
N GLY A 218 4.04 -7.98 -21.49
CA GLY A 218 5.11 -7.79 -22.46
C GLY A 218 6.10 -8.95 -22.55
N PHE A 219 5.64 -10.19 -22.38
CA PHE A 219 6.45 -11.38 -22.64
C PHE A 219 6.50 -11.68 -24.15
N LYS A 220 7.60 -12.27 -24.62
CA LYS A 220 7.81 -12.57 -26.04
C LYS A 220 6.79 -13.56 -26.61
N SER A 221 6.29 -14.48 -25.80
CA SER A 221 5.28 -15.48 -26.15
C SER A 221 4.68 -16.06 -24.87
N GLN A 222 3.51 -16.71 -25.00
CA GLN A 222 2.89 -17.44 -23.89
C GLN A 222 3.81 -18.57 -23.36
N SER A 223 4.55 -19.26 -24.22
CA SER A 223 5.51 -20.30 -23.80
C SER A 223 6.68 -19.69 -23.00
N ASN A 224 7.19 -18.53 -23.43
CA ASN A 224 8.21 -17.80 -22.67
C ASN A 224 7.68 -17.36 -21.30
N PHE A 225 6.45 -16.83 -21.24
CA PHE A 225 5.78 -16.50 -19.99
C PHE A 225 5.65 -17.73 -19.08
N ALA A 226 5.12 -18.84 -19.57
CA ALA A 226 4.93 -20.06 -18.79
C ALA A 226 6.24 -20.60 -18.21
N SER A 227 7.32 -20.59 -19.00
CA SER A 227 8.65 -20.99 -18.55
C SER A 227 9.18 -20.09 -17.42
N ILE A 228 9.05 -18.77 -17.57
CA ILE A 228 9.49 -17.80 -16.55
C ILE A 228 8.62 -17.89 -15.31
N PHE A 229 7.32 -18.00 -15.45
CA PHE A 229 6.39 -18.15 -14.35
C PHE A 229 6.71 -19.42 -13.52
N ARG A 230 6.93 -20.55 -14.20
CA ARG A 230 7.31 -21.80 -13.53
C ARG A 230 8.65 -21.69 -12.78
N LYS A 231 9.61 -20.93 -13.31
CA LYS A 231 10.89 -20.68 -12.62
C LYS A 231 10.69 -20.00 -11.27
N TRP A 232 9.71 -19.07 -11.16
CA TRP A 232 9.51 -18.27 -9.95
C TRP A 232 8.45 -18.82 -8.99
N GLN A 233 7.46 -19.57 -9.52
CA GLN A 233 6.33 -20.09 -8.74
C GLN A 233 6.35 -21.62 -8.56
N ASN A 234 7.31 -22.33 -9.19
CA ASN A 234 7.42 -23.78 -9.21
C ASN A 234 6.20 -24.53 -9.80
N MET A 235 5.31 -23.81 -10.49
CA MET A 235 4.13 -24.34 -11.17
C MET A 235 3.80 -23.51 -12.40
N THR A 236 3.01 -24.08 -13.31
CA THR A 236 2.56 -23.34 -14.52
C THR A 236 1.50 -22.28 -14.17
N PRO A 237 1.28 -21.27 -15.03
CA PRO A 237 0.20 -20.29 -14.84
C PRO A 237 -1.19 -20.93 -14.72
N THR A 238 -1.45 -22.02 -15.45
CA THR A 238 -2.73 -22.76 -15.40
C THR A 238 -2.89 -23.42 -14.04
N GLU A 239 -1.92 -24.22 -13.60
CA GLU A 239 -1.92 -24.87 -12.27
C GLU A 239 -2.07 -23.84 -11.13
N TYR A 240 -1.43 -22.67 -11.30
CA TYR A 240 -1.52 -21.61 -10.31
C TYR A 240 -2.94 -21.01 -10.25
N ARG A 241 -3.57 -20.77 -11.39
CA ARG A 241 -4.95 -20.29 -11.46
C ARG A 241 -5.90 -21.32 -10.83
N ASP A 242 -5.84 -22.57 -11.26
CA ASP A 242 -6.75 -23.62 -10.78
C ASP A 242 -6.68 -23.79 -9.25
N LYS A 243 -5.50 -23.55 -8.68
CA LYS A 243 -5.29 -23.68 -7.23
C LYS A 243 -5.71 -22.45 -6.42
N ASN A 244 -5.58 -21.24 -6.98
CA ASN A 244 -5.64 -19.98 -6.21
C ASN A 244 -6.73 -19.01 -6.71
N TYR A 245 -7.46 -19.34 -7.76
CA TYR A 245 -8.50 -18.47 -8.29
C TYR A 245 -9.56 -18.17 -7.22
N ARG A 246 -9.87 -16.90 -7.04
CA ARG A 246 -10.94 -16.42 -6.17
C ARG A 246 -11.86 -15.58 -7.03
N GLU A 247 -13.12 -16.04 -7.19
CA GLU A 247 -14.14 -15.20 -7.80
C GLU A 247 -14.25 -13.89 -7.03
N VAL A 248 -13.99 -12.79 -7.73
CA VAL A 248 -14.25 -11.44 -7.19
C VAL A 248 -15.69 -11.14 -7.52
N TYR A 249 -16.57 -11.34 -6.52
CA TYR A 249 -17.98 -10.94 -6.59
C TYR A 249 -18.12 -9.42 -6.38
#